data_6b13303a64ad8cd9ab1e5a6497ebbc2b
#
_entry.id   6b13303a64ad8cd9ab1e5a6497ebbc2b
#
_cell.length_a   1.000
_cell.length_b   1.000
_cell.length_c   1.000
_cell.angle_alpha   90.00
_cell.angle_beta   90.00
_cell.angle_gamma   90.00
#
_symmetry.space_group_name_H-M   'P 1'
#
loop_
_entity.id
_entity.type
_entity.pdbx_description
1 polymer ?
#
loop_
_entity_poly.entity_id
_entity_poly.type
_entity_poly.pdbx_seq_one_letter_code
_entity_poly.pdbx_strand_id
1 'polypeptide(L)'
;FVLGKSIELGMPVIVVINKIDRKDARPDEALTETFDLFCDLGASDEQTDFPTIYAIGKEGIAKRKLTDETTDLSALFETIVERIPAPSEPVDAPLQILVHNTVHDEYIGKVAIGRVRAGRVDRNQQVMLIGAQKSMLAKVSNLFTFEKTERVPSDGAYAGDIIALSGIDQVEIGDTLADAANQVALERITVEEPTIRVRFLINTSPLAGQSGKFVTSRHLRERLYKEAQRNIALRVQDTDDTESFDVYGRGELMLSILAETMRREGYELALGMPEVVTKEIDGVLSEPLENVVVDVQDEHVGTVTQSIMGDRRGRMSKLSALGPGRTRMEFTVPSRGLIGFRSQFLTDTRGTGLLNTLHAGWEPYAGPMMRRKNGAIVSDRRGVTTPYALFGLQTHGELFIGSATEVYE
;
A
#
# COMPACT_ATOMS: atom_id res chain seq x y z
N PHE A 1 -5.56 -7.14 11.91
CA PHE A 1 -5.97 -6.94 10.50
C PHE A 1 -5.48 -8.08 9.59
N VAL A 2 -4.16 -8.28 9.42
CA VAL A 2 -3.60 -9.28 8.49
C VAL A 2 -4.04 -10.70 8.84
N LEU A 3 -3.95 -11.08 10.10
CA LEU A 3 -4.40 -12.40 10.56
C LEU A 3 -5.89 -12.62 10.30
N GLY A 4 -6.75 -11.62 10.55
CA GLY A 4 -8.17 -11.71 10.25
C GLY A 4 -8.45 -12.03 8.78
N LYS A 5 -7.71 -11.41 7.85
CA LYS A 5 -7.82 -11.75 6.42
C LYS A 5 -7.37 -13.17 6.10
N SER A 6 -6.33 -13.66 6.74
CA SER A 6 -5.87 -15.04 6.56
C SER A 6 -6.90 -16.05 7.06
N ILE A 7 -7.56 -15.75 8.20
CA ILE A 7 -8.64 -16.56 8.77
C ILE A 7 -9.85 -16.57 7.83
N GLU A 8 -10.30 -15.40 7.35
CA GLU A 8 -11.41 -15.27 6.39
C GLU A 8 -11.17 -16.09 5.10
N LEU A 9 -9.92 -16.13 4.62
CA LEU A 9 -9.53 -16.89 3.42
C LEU A 9 -9.29 -18.39 3.69
N GLY A 10 -9.43 -18.86 4.93
CA GLY A 10 -9.20 -20.25 5.29
C GLY A 10 -7.75 -20.71 5.11
N MET A 11 -6.79 -19.79 5.17
CA MET A 11 -5.37 -20.12 4.96
C MET A 11 -4.82 -20.93 6.14
N PRO A 12 -4.00 -21.98 5.89
CA PRO A 12 -3.29 -22.68 6.97
C PRO A 12 -2.27 -21.73 7.61
N VAL A 13 -2.19 -21.75 8.93
CA VAL A 13 -1.35 -20.84 9.71
C VAL A 13 -0.30 -21.62 10.48
N ILE A 14 0.93 -21.10 10.55
CA ILE A 14 2.00 -21.56 11.42
C ILE A 14 2.41 -20.37 12.29
N VAL A 15 2.38 -20.53 13.61
CA VAL A 15 2.79 -19.49 14.56
C VAL A 15 4.28 -19.64 14.86
N VAL A 16 5.06 -18.58 14.69
CA VAL A 16 6.48 -18.54 14.99
C VAL A 16 6.75 -17.51 16.09
N ILE A 17 7.07 -17.98 17.28
CA ILE A 17 7.46 -17.13 18.42
C ILE A 17 8.96 -16.87 18.33
N ASN A 18 9.32 -15.71 17.83
CA ASN A 18 10.70 -15.33 17.57
C ASN A 18 11.35 -14.59 18.77
N LYS A 19 12.67 -14.48 18.76
CA LYS A 19 13.48 -13.78 19.77
C LYS A 19 13.40 -14.39 21.16
N ILE A 20 13.33 -15.72 21.27
CA ILE A 20 13.27 -16.43 22.56
C ILE A 20 14.58 -16.34 23.35
N ASP A 21 15.67 -15.87 22.74
CA ASP A 21 16.98 -15.58 23.35
C ASP A 21 16.99 -14.31 24.22
N ARG A 22 16.00 -13.46 24.11
CA ARG A 22 15.97 -12.21 24.88
C ARG A 22 15.72 -12.48 26.36
N LYS A 23 16.34 -11.65 27.22
CA LYS A 23 16.15 -11.73 28.68
C LYS A 23 14.72 -11.42 29.14
N ASP A 24 13.99 -10.66 28.34
CA ASP A 24 12.60 -10.28 28.53
C ASP A 24 11.61 -11.10 27.71
N ALA A 25 12.07 -12.22 27.13
CA ALA A 25 11.22 -13.11 26.35
C ALA A 25 10.15 -13.79 27.24
N ARG A 26 8.90 -13.79 26.76
CA ARG A 26 7.73 -14.42 27.40
C ARG A 26 7.01 -15.33 26.40
N PRO A 27 7.63 -16.42 25.97
CA PRO A 27 7.09 -17.25 24.89
C PRO A 27 5.74 -17.87 25.21
N ASP A 28 5.49 -18.31 26.45
CA ASP A 28 4.24 -18.92 26.85
C ASP A 28 3.09 -17.90 26.90
N GLU A 29 3.36 -16.68 27.41
CA GLU A 29 2.37 -15.61 27.39
C GLU A 29 2.06 -15.17 25.94
N ALA A 30 3.08 -15.01 25.08
CA ALA A 30 2.90 -14.68 23.69
C ALA A 30 2.08 -15.73 22.93
N LEU A 31 2.25 -17.01 23.27
CA LEU A 31 1.43 -18.10 22.70
C LEU A 31 -0.02 -17.96 23.12
N THR A 32 -0.26 -17.71 24.41
CA THR A 32 -1.62 -17.53 24.95
C THR A 32 -2.29 -16.30 24.33
N GLU A 33 -1.62 -15.16 24.30
CA GLU A 33 -2.14 -13.94 23.66
C GLU A 33 -2.44 -14.13 22.16
N THR A 34 -1.62 -14.96 21.48
CA THR A 34 -1.86 -15.32 20.07
C THR A 34 -3.11 -16.17 19.93
N PHE A 35 -3.28 -17.18 20.78
CA PHE A 35 -4.48 -18.04 20.78
C PHE A 35 -5.75 -17.24 21.06
N ASP A 36 -5.73 -16.36 22.07
CA ASP A 36 -6.85 -15.47 22.40
C ASP A 36 -7.21 -14.57 21.19
N LEU A 37 -6.19 -14.05 20.49
CA LEU A 37 -6.40 -13.25 19.26
C LEU A 37 -7.11 -14.06 18.16
N PHE A 38 -6.78 -15.34 17.97
CA PHE A 38 -7.49 -16.19 17.00
C PHE A 38 -8.95 -16.36 17.39
N CYS A 39 -9.24 -16.59 18.67
CA CYS A 39 -10.61 -16.68 19.19
C CYS A 39 -11.38 -15.38 18.98
N ASP A 40 -10.79 -14.23 19.30
CA ASP A 40 -11.39 -12.91 19.12
C ASP A 40 -11.70 -12.58 17.65
N LEU A 41 -10.91 -13.12 16.73
CA LEU A 41 -11.12 -12.97 15.29
C LEU A 41 -12.12 -13.98 14.71
N GLY A 42 -12.68 -14.86 15.52
CA GLY A 42 -13.68 -15.84 15.11
C GLY A 42 -13.11 -17.02 14.32
N ALA A 43 -11.86 -17.39 14.60
CA ALA A 43 -11.24 -18.58 14.00
C ALA A 43 -11.98 -19.86 14.39
N SER A 44 -12.02 -20.85 13.50
CA SER A 44 -12.57 -22.18 13.77
C SER A 44 -11.62 -22.99 14.66
N ASP A 45 -12.14 -24.08 15.25
CA ASP A 45 -11.34 -25.01 16.06
C ASP A 45 -10.14 -25.56 15.27
N GLU A 46 -10.31 -25.82 13.97
CA GLU A 46 -9.23 -26.27 13.08
C GLU A 46 -8.15 -25.20 12.87
N GLN A 47 -8.56 -23.93 12.81
CA GLN A 47 -7.64 -22.79 12.63
C GLN A 47 -6.90 -22.43 13.93
N THR A 48 -7.47 -22.77 15.09
CA THR A 48 -6.84 -22.56 16.39
C THR A 48 -5.87 -23.70 16.76
N ASP A 49 -5.93 -24.87 16.07
CA ASP A 49 -4.94 -25.95 16.17
C ASP A 49 -3.72 -25.70 15.28
N PHE A 50 -3.12 -24.52 15.42
CA PHE A 50 -1.94 -24.14 14.66
C PHE A 50 -0.65 -24.73 15.25
N PRO A 51 0.30 -25.20 14.41
CA PRO A 51 1.62 -25.58 14.90
C PRO A 51 2.40 -24.35 15.36
N THR A 52 3.12 -24.51 16.49
CA THR A 52 3.94 -23.45 17.07
C THR A 52 5.42 -23.80 16.93
N ILE A 53 6.20 -22.82 16.47
CA ILE A 53 7.66 -22.89 16.36
C ILE A 53 8.28 -21.77 17.19
N TYR A 54 9.33 -22.10 17.94
CA TYR A 54 10.12 -21.14 18.70
C TYR A 54 11.42 -20.85 17.94
N ALA A 55 11.76 -19.57 17.76
CA ALA A 55 12.87 -19.21 16.90
C ALA A 55 13.81 -18.14 17.49
N ILE A 56 15.07 -18.23 17.06
CA ILE A 56 16.08 -17.18 17.15
C ILE A 56 16.48 -16.81 15.72
N GLY A 57 15.64 -16.03 15.07
CA GLY A 57 15.79 -15.72 13.64
C GLY A 57 17.13 -15.07 13.28
N LYS A 58 17.76 -14.33 14.21
CA LYS A 58 19.09 -13.72 14.02
C LYS A 58 20.18 -14.79 13.88
N GLU A 59 20.04 -15.93 14.57
CA GLU A 59 21.00 -17.03 14.57
C GLU A 59 20.62 -18.15 13.60
N GLY A 60 19.46 -18.05 12.95
CA GLY A 60 18.95 -19.08 12.05
C GLY A 60 18.55 -20.37 12.76
N ILE A 61 18.01 -20.26 13.99
CA ILE A 61 17.62 -21.40 14.83
C ILE A 61 16.10 -21.45 14.96
N ALA A 62 15.52 -22.65 14.78
CA ALA A 62 14.11 -22.92 15.02
C ALA A 62 13.91 -24.22 15.79
N LYS A 63 12.93 -24.24 16.72
CA LYS A 63 12.66 -25.34 17.64
C LYS A 63 11.18 -25.66 17.69
N ARG A 64 10.81 -26.92 17.80
CA ARG A 64 9.39 -27.31 18.06
C ARG A 64 9.04 -27.17 19.56
N LYS A 65 10.01 -27.34 20.45
CA LYS A 65 9.88 -27.11 21.90
C LYS A 65 11.03 -26.24 22.38
N LEU A 66 10.83 -25.45 23.41
CA LEU A 66 11.85 -24.58 23.99
C LEU A 66 13.08 -25.36 24.47
N THR A 67 12.89 -26.63 24.87
CA THR A 67 13.93 -27.54 25.38
C THR A 67 14.76 -28.21 24.28
N ASP A 68 14.36 -28.12 23.01
CA ASP A 68 15.06 -28.77 21.92
C ASP A 68 16.43 -28.14 21.67
N GLU A 69 17.44 -28.96 21.42
CA GLU A 69 18.76 -28.50 21.01
C GLU A 69 18.86 -28.58 19.48
N THR A 70 18.78 -27.46 18.82
CA THR A 70 18.89 -27.34 17.37
C THR A 70 19.79 -26.15 17.00
N THR A 71 20.46 -26.27 15.85
CA THR A 71 21.41 -25.26 15.36
C THR A 71 20.99 -24.65 14.01
N ASP A 72 19.81 -25.00 13.52
CA ASP A 72 19.33 -24.59 12.20
C ASP A 72 17.81 -24.36 12.18
N LEU A 73 17.25 -24.11 10.98
CA LEU A 73 15.84 -23.87 10.74
C LEU A 73 15.04 -25.12 10.32
N SER A 74 15.63 -26.32 10.41
CA SER A 74 15.00 -27.56 9.91
C SER A 74 13.61 -27.78 10.51
N ALA A 75 13.41 -27.54 11.81
CA ALA A 75 12.12 -27.68 12.46
C ALA A 75 11.03 -26.78 11.84
N LEU A 76 11.37 -25.56 11.42
CA LEU A 76 10.46 -24.67 10.73
C LEU A 76 10.15 -25.16 9.31
N PHE A 77 11.18 -25.54 8.54
CA PHE A 77 11.00 -26.00 7.17
C PHE A 77 10.21 -27.30 7.09
N GLU A 78 10.48 -28.26 7.97
CA GLU A 78 9.70 -29.48 8.09
C GLU A 78 8.23 -29.20 8.41
N THR A 79 7.95 -28.28 9.35
CA THR A 79 6.59 -27.89 9.70
C THR A 79 5.88 -27.22 8.51
N ILE A 80 6.57 -26.40 7.72
CA ILE A 80 6.01 -25.82 6.49
C ILE A 80 5.63 -26.93 5.50
N VAL A 81 6.54 -27.90 5.25
CA VAL A 81 6.28 -29.01 4.33
C VAL A 81 5.14 -29.91 4.82
N GLU A 82 5.02 -30.11 6.12
CA GLU A 82 3.96 -30.94 6.74
C GLU A 82 2.59 -30.28 6.71
N ARG A 83 2.50 -28.95 6.85
CA ARG A 83 1.26 -28.22 7.10
C ARG A 83 0.77 -27.39 5.94
N ILE A 84 1.66 -26.92 5.08
CA ILE A 84 1.26 -26.09 3.92
C ILE A 84 1.11 -27.02 2.70
N PRO A 85 -0.09 -27.12 2.12
CA PRO A 85 -0.31 -27.95 0.96
C PRO A 85 0.47 -27.45 -0.26
N ALA A 86 0.98 -28.39 -1.05
CA ALA A 86 1.58 -28.06 -2.34
C ALA A 86 0.51 -27.50 -3.31
N PRO A 87 0.92 -26.71 -4.31
CA PRO A 87 0.02 -26.27 -5.37
C PRO A 87 -0.71 -27.46 -6.01
N SER A 88 -2.04 -27.35 -6.13
CA SER A 88 -2.91 -28.44 -6.67
C SER A 88 -3.54 -28.08 -8.02
N GLU A 89 -3.01 -27.07 -8.70
CA GLU A 89 -3.52 -26.59 -9.98
C GLU A 89 -3.37 -27.64 -11.07
N PRO A 90 -4.35 -27.75 -12.02
CA PRO A 90 -4.36 -28.77 -13.05
C PRO A 90 -3.32 -28.46 -14.15
N VAL A 91 -2.31 -29.30 -14.27
CA VAL A 91 -1.22 -29.17 -15.26
C VAL A 91 -1.66 -29.53 -16.67
N ASP A 92 -2.57 -30.51 -16.81
CA ASP A 92 -3.04 -31.02 -18.12
C ASP A 92 -4.24 -30.23 -18.68
N ALA A 93 -4.68 -29.17 -18.02
CA ALA A 93 -5.76 -28.30 -18.46
C ALA A 93 -5.27 -27.23 -19.46
N PRO A 94 -6.17 -26.57 -20.20
CA PRO A 94 -5.82 -25.41 -21.02
C PRO A 94 -5.18 -24.28 -20.18
N LEU A 95 -4.21 -23.59 -20.77
CA LEU A 95 -3.48 -22.53 -20.10
C LEU A 95 -4.38 -21.42 -19.53
N GLN A 96 -4.18 -21.08 -18.28
CA GLN A 96 -4.73 -19.89 -17.63
C GLN A 96 -3.70 -19.27 -16.70
N ILE A 97 -3.38 -17.99 -16.91
CA ILE A 97 -2.50 -17.20 -16.06
C ILE A 97 -3.26 -15.96 -15.60
N LEU A 98 -3.34 -15.72 -14.29
CA LEU A 98 -3.86 -14.47 -13.75
C LEU A 98 -2.71 -13.51 -13.52
N VAL A 99 -2.78 -12.32 -14.10
CA VAL A 99 -1.77 -11.28 -13.94
C VAL A 99 -2.01 -10.52 -12.63
N HIS A 100 -1.05 -10.61 -11.70
CA HIS A 100 -1.15 -9.99 -10.37
C HIS A 100 -0.39 -8.67 -10.28
N ASN A 101 0.66 -8.51 -11.09
CA ASN A 101 1.49 -7.31 -11.07
C ASN A 101 2.07 -7.03 -12.47
N THR A 102 2.44 -5.77 -12.70
CA THR A 102 3.19 -5.37 -13.90
C THR A 102 4.35 -4.47 -13.48
N VAL A 103 5.52 -4.69 -14.11
CA VAL A 103 6.74 -3.92 -13.88
C VAL A 103 7.26 -3.45 -15.23
N HIS A 104 7.82 -2.26 -15.28
CA HIS A 104 8.49 -1.77 -16.48
C HIS A 104 10.00 -2.02 -16.38
N ASP A 105 10.55 -2.73 -17.35
CA ASP A 105 11.96 -3.00 -17.50
C ASP A 105 12.50 -2.17 -18.66
N GLU A 106 13.66 -1.52 -18.49
CA GLU A 106 14.21 -0.59 -19.48
C GLU A 106 14.65 -1.29 -20.79
N TYR A 107 14.90 -2.61 -20.76
CA TYR A 107 15.40 -3.38 -21.90
C TYR A 107 14.32 -4.23 -22.59
N ILE A 108 13.41 -4.79 -21.83
CA ILE A 108 12.40 -5.74 -22.35
C ILE A 108 10.98 -5.18 -22.29
N GLY A 109 10.82 -3.91 -21.87
CA GLY A 109 9.54 -3.22 -21.81
C GLY A 109 8.67 -3.67 -20.65
N LYS A 110 7.37 -3.76 -20.87
CA LYS A 110 6.40 -4.17 -19.84
C LYS A 110 6.51 -5.66 -19.54
N VAL A 111 6.66 -5.99 -18.29
CA VAL A 111 6.75 -7.35 -17.76
C VAL A 111 5.54 -7.62 -16.88
N ALA A 112 4.73 -8.59 -17.26
CA ALA A 112 3.62 -9.07 -16.44
C ALA A 112 4.11 -10.17 -15.50
N ILE A 113 3.71 -10.09 -14.24
CA ILE A 113 3.97 -11.10 -13.22
C ILE A 113 2.64 -11.73 -12.85
N GLY A 114 2.55 -13.05 -12.95
CA GLY A 114 1.32 -13.79 -12.69
C GLY A 114 1.57 -15.19 -12.18
N ARG A 115 0.50 -15.83 -11.71
CA ARG A 115 0.50 -17.23 -11.34
C ARG A 115 -0.18 -18.04 -12.43
N VAL A 116 0.46 -19.12 -12.85
CA VAL A 116 -0.16 -20.11 -13.73
C VAL A 116 -1.20 -20.88 -12.93
N ARG A 117 -2.47 -20.70 -13.27
CA ARG A 117 -3.60 -21.33 -12.60
C ARG A 117 -3.99 -22.67 -13.22
N ALA A 118 -3.66 -22.86 -14.48
CA ALA A 118 -3.89 -24.11 -15.18
C ALA A 118 -2.94 -24.25 -16.37
N GLY A 119 -2.62 -25.46 -16.74
CA GLY A 119 -1.87 -25.80 -17.94
C GLY A 119 -0.39 -25.46 -17.86
N ARG A 120 0.16 -25.19 -19.03
CA ARG A 120 1.58 -24.87 -19.24
C ARG A 120 1.71 -23.69 -20.18
N VAL A 121 2.71 -22.86 -19.96
CA VAL A 121 3.13 -21.79 -20.86
C VAL A 121 4.56 -22.01 -21.31
N ASP A 122 4.82 -21.82 -22.60
CA ASP A 122 6.16 -21.91 -23.18
C ASP A 122 6.61 -20.55 -23.73
N ARG A 123 7.92 -20.34 -23.76
CA ARG A 123 8.52 -19.19 -24.44
C ARG A 123 8.13 -19.18 -25.92
N ASN A 124 7.85 -18.02 -26.47
CA ASN A 124 7.37 -17.80 -27.83
C ASN A 124 5.96 -18.33 -28.14
N GLN A 125 5.21 -18.82 -27.15
CA GLN A 125 3.84 -19.28 -27.33
C GLN A 125 2.91 -18.10 -27.64
N GLN A 126 1.91 -18.36 -28.48
CA GLN A 126 0.77 -17.47 -28.67
C GLN A 126 -0.27 -17.73 -27.58
N VAL A 127 -0.74 -16.65 -26.97
CA VAL A 127 -1.73 -16.67 -25.89
C VAL A 127 -2.83 -15.65 -26.19
N MET A 128 -4.02 -15.87 -25.65
CA MET A 128 -5.10 -14.88 -25.68
C MET A 128 -5.01 -14.01 -24.43
N LEU A 129 -4.78 -12.72 -24.61
CA LEU A 129 -4.96 -11.71 -23.56
C LEU A 129 -6.43 -11.39 -23.43
N ILE A 130 -7.04 -11.64 -22.28
CA ILE A 130 -8.43 -11.34 -21.97
C ILE A 130 -8.42 -10.22 -20.90
N GLY A 131 -8.67 -9.00 -21.35
CA GLY A 131 -8.77 -7.80 -20.50
C GLY A 131 -10.22 -7.42 -20.20
N ALA A 132 -10.43 -6.30 -19.49
CA ALA A 132 -11.75 -5.82 -19.08
C ALA A 132 -12.67 -5.47 -20.27
N GLN A 133 -12.10 -4.89 -21.32
CA GLN A 133 -12.87 -4.39 -22.48
C GLN A 133 -12.43 -5.00 -23.81
N LYS A 134 -11.27 -5.64 -23.85
CA LYS A 134 -10.66 -6.13 -25.09
C LYS A 134 -10.04 -7.50 -24.88
N SER A 135 -10.21 -8.38 -25.86
CA SER A 135 -9.43 -9.62 -25.97
C SER A 135 -8.59 -9.55 -27.24
N MET A 136 -7.33 -9.96 -27.13
CA MET A 136 -6.41 -9.93 -28.26
C MET A 136 -5.40 -11.08 -28.22
N LEU A 137 -5.01 -11.55 -29.39
CA LEU A 137 -3.94 -12.53 -29.51
C LEU A 137 -2.60 -11.84 -29.25
N ALA A 138 -1.79 -12.42 -28.39
CA ALA A 138 -0.48 -11.90 -27.99
C ALA A 138 0.57 -13.00 -28.01
N LYS A 139 1.85 -12.63 -27.98
CA LYS A 139 2.96 -13.58 -27.98
C LYS A 139 3.85 -13.35 -26.76
N VAL A 140 4.15 -14.41 -26.04
CA VAL A 140 5.11 -14.42 -24.92
C VAL A 140 6.52 -14.37 -25.52
N SER A 141 7.19 -13.22 -25.49
CA SER A 141 8.54 -13.07 -26.04
C SER A 141 9.62 -13.62 -25.10
N ASN A 142 9.53 -13.28 -23.82
CA ASN A 142 10.39 -13.81 -22.78
C ASN A 142 9.56 -14.37 -21.66
N LEU A 143 10.05 -15.46 -21.08
CA LEU A 143 9.47 -16.14 -19.93
C LEU A 143 10.55 -16.30 -18.86
N PHE A 144 10.21 -15.99 -17.61
CA PHE A 144 11.08 -16.11 -16.45
C PHE A 144 10.33 -16.79 -15.32
N THR A 145 11.03 -17.61 -14.57
CA THR A 145 10.65 -18.11 -13.26
C THR A 145 11.41 -17.35 -12.17
N PHE A 146 11.04 -17.55 -10.91
CA PHE A 146 11.73 -16.91 -9.79
C PHE A 146 12.55 -17.92 -9.00
N GLU A 147 13.84 -17.64 -8.86
CA GLU A 147 14.70 -18.31 -7.90
C GLU A 147 15.06 -17.31 -6.80
N LYS A 148 14.53 -17.54 -5.58
CA LYS A 148 14.58 -16.56 -4.48
C LYS A 148 13.91 -15.24 -4.90
N THR A 149 14.68 -14.18 -5.08
CA THR A 149 14.22 -12.84 -5.50
C THR A 149 14.59 -12.49 -6.94
N GLU A 150 15.33 -13.36 -7.62
CA GLU A 150 15.86 -13.11 -8.97
C GLU A 150 14.98 -13.76 -10.04
N ARG A 151 14.85 -13.08 -11.17
CA ARG A 151 14.18 -13.59 -12.37
C ARG A 151 15.18 -14.42 -13.17
N VAL A 152 14.89 -15.70 -13.36
CA VAL A 152 15.70 -16.62 -14.15
C VAL A 152 14.98 -16.96 -15.45
N PRO A 153 15.65 -16.81 -16.62
CA PRO A 153 15.05 -17.21 -17.89
C PRO A 153 14.61 -18.67 -17.88
N SER A 154 13.41 -18.94 -18.41
CA SER A 154 12.85 -20.27 -18.53
C SER A 154 12.28 -20.50 -19.91
N ASP A 155 12.33 -21.74 -20.39
CA ASP A 155 11.69 -22.13 -21.65
C ASP A 155 10.23 -22.54 -21.46
N GLY A 156 9.82 -22.90 -20.25
CA GLY A 156 8.46 -23.27 -19.89
C GLY A 156 8.16 -23.14 -18.40
N ALA A 157 6.87 -23.02 -18.06
CA ALA A 157 6.37 -23.01 -16.69
C ALA A 157 5.00 -23.70 -16.62
N TYR A 158 4.67 -24.23 -15.44
CA TYR A 158 3.51 -25.08 -15.24
C TYR A 158 2.53 -24.48 -14.23
N ALA A 159 1.34 -25.03 -14.20
CA ALA A 159 0.33 -24.69 -13.20
C ALA A 159 0.91 -24.77 -11.77
N GLY A 160 0.68 -23.71 -10.99
CA GLY A 160 1.27 -23.49 -9.65
C GLY A 160 2.45 -22.52 -9.66
N ASP A 161 3.18 -22.36 -10.75
CA ASP A 161 4.34 -21.49 -10.84
C ASP A 161 3.95 -20.00 -10.81
N ILE A 162 4.80 -19.20 -10.20
CA ILE A 162 4.80 -17.73 -10.34
C ILE A 162 5.82 -17.38 -11.42
N ILE A 163 5.36 -16.66 -12.43
CA ILE A 163 6.17 -16.31 -13.60
C ILE A 163 6.20 -14.83 -13.87
N ALA A 164 7.23 -14.41 -14.60
CA ALA A 164 7.28 -13.11 -15.23
C ALA A 164 7.39 -13.31 -16.77
N LEU A 165 6.63 -12.54 -17.54
CA LEU A 165 6.63 -12.64 -19.00
C LEU A 165 6.62 -11.26 -19.65
N SER A 166 7.22 -11.12 -20.83
CA SER A 166 7.21 -9.92 -21.63
C SER A 166 6.76 -10.17 -23.07
N GLY A 167 6.53 -9.10 -23.82
CA GLY A 167 6.02 -9.14 -25.19
C GLY A 167 4.54 -8.80 -25.33
N ILE A 168 3.88 -8.42 -24.22
CA ILE A 168 2.45 -8.06 -24.16
C ILE A 168 2.32 -6.66 -23.53
N ASP A 169 2.48 -5.60 -24.32
CA ASP A 169 2.51 -4.23 -23.80
C ASP A 169 1.17 -3.75 -23.23
N GLN A 170 0.07 -4.30 -23.71
CA GLN A 170 -1.29 -3.91 -23.31
C GLN A 170 -1.82 -4.67 -22.08
N VAL A 171 -1.02 -5.57 -21.50
CA VAL A 171 -1.43 -6.35 -20.33
C VAL A 171 -1.59 -5.46 -19.11
N GLU A 172 -2.65 -5.71 -18.34
CA GLU A 172 -2.94 -5.01 -17.08
C GLU A 172 -3.08 -6.00 -15.92
N ILE A 173 -3.06 -5.48 -14.69
CA ILE A 173 -3.36 -6.31 -13.50
C ILE A 173 -4.81 -6.77 -13.57
N GLY A 174 -5.01 -8.05 -13.23
CA GLY A 174 -6.31 -8.70 -13.29
C GLY A 174 -6.65 -9.30 -14.66
N ASP A 175 -5.85 -9.04 -15.70
CA ASP A 175 -6.03 -9.70 -16.97
C ASP A 175 -5.70 -11.19 -16.89
N THR A 176 -6.39 -11.96 -17.73
CA THR A 176 -6.10 -13.39 -17.91
C THR A 176 -5.32 -13.59 -19.21
N LEU A 177 -4.23 -14.35 -19.15
CA LEU A 177 -3.61 -14.92 -20.33
C LEU A 177 -4.07 -16.37 -20.44
N ALA A 178 -4.80 -16.68 -21.50
CA ALA A 178 -5.41 -17.98 -21.73
C ALA A 178 -4.85 -18.68 -22.96
N ASP A 179 -5.13 -19.96 -23.08
CA ASP A 179 -4.90 -20.69 -24.31
C ASP A 179 -5.67 -20.04 -25.48
N ALA A 180 -5.03 -19.93 -26.64
CA ALA A 180 -5.63 -19.29 -27.82
C ALA A 180 -6.90 -20.01 -28.35
N ALA A 181 -6.99 -21.32 -28.14
CA ALA A 181 -8.12 -22.14 -28.55
C ALA A 181 -9.20 -22.21 -27.45
N ASN A 182 -8.82 -22.04 -26.17
CA ASN A 182 -9.74 -22.13 -25.04
C ASN A 182 -9.67 -20.82 -24.19
N GLN A 183 -10.49 -19.85 -24.57
CA GLN A 183 -10.46 -18.47 -24.05
C GLN A 183 -11.35 -18.33 -22.81
N VAL A 184 -10.97 -18.95 -21.70
CA VAL A 184 -11.69 -18.85 -20.43
C VAL A 184 -10.98 -17.84 -19.51
N ALA A 185 -11.66 -16.74 -19.17
CA ALA A 185 -11.17 -15.74 -18.24
C ALA A 185 -11.27 -16.24 -16.79
N LEU A 186 -10.26 -15.89 -15.99
CA LEU A 186 -10.30 -16.00 -14.53
C LEU A 186 -11.03 -14.80 -13.94
N GLU A 187 -11.46 -14.92 -12.68
CA GLU A 187 -12.00 -13.80 -11.94
C GLU A 187 -10.98 -12.65 -11.88
N ARG A 188 -11.39 -11.49 -12.39
CA ARG A 188 -10.49 -10.35 -12.51
C ARG A 188 -10.18 -9.72 -11.17
N ILE A 189 -8.91 -9.49 -10.90
CA ILE A 189 -8.50 -8.66 -9.77
C ILE A 189 -8.83 -7.20 -10.12
N THR A 190 -9.69 -6.59 -9.32
CA THR A 190 -10.00 -5.17 -9.45
C THR A 190 -8.97 -4.36 -8.68
N VAL A 191 -8.30 -3.45 -9.38
CA VAL A 191 -7.39 -2.48 -8.76
C VAL A 191 -8.20 -1.25 -8.38
N GLU A 192 -8.18 -0.88 -7.11
CA GLU A 192 -8.88 0.32 -6.63
C GLU A 192 -8.41 1.56 -7.38
N GLU A 193 -9.36 2.40 -7.78
CA GLU A 193 -9.08 3.67 -8.42
C GLU A 193 -8.36 4.63 -7.46
N PRO A 194 -7.51 5.53 -7.99
CA PRO A 194 -6.92 6.58 -7.18
C PRO A 194 -8.00 7.48 -6.55
N THR A 195 -7.86 7.78 -5.28
CA THR A 195 -8.82 8.58 -4.51
C THR A 195 -8.37 10.01 -4.25
N ILE A 196 -7.06 10.29 -4.39
CA ILE A 196 -6.47 11.61 -4.14
C ILE A 196 -5.75 12.10 -5.39
N ARG A 197 -5.90 13.39 -5.67
CA ARG A 197 -5.19 14.13 -6.70
C ARG A 197 -4.31 15.20 -6.05
N VAL A 198 -3.08 15.35 -6.51
CA VAL A 198 -2.18 16.46 -6.20
C VAL A 198 -1.63 17.04 -7.50
N ARG A 199 -1.66 18.34 -7.62
CA ARG A 199 -1.04 19.03 -8.75
C ARG A 199 0.44 19.21 -8.51
N PHE A 200 1.26 18.74 -9.43
CA PHE A 200 2.71 18.91 -9.47
C PHE A 200 3.02 20.02 -10.46
N LEU A 201 3.70 21.06 -10.01
CA LEU A 201 4.06 22.22 -10.82
C LEU A 201 5.57 22.42 -10.84
N ILE A 202 6.07 23.05 -11.88
CA ILE A 202 7.45 23.54 -11.87
C ILE A 202 7.60 24.68 -10.86
N ASN A 203 8.82 24.89 -10.40
CA ASN A 203 9.13 26.06 -9.59
C ASN A 203 9.25 27.31 -10.49
N THR A 204 8.26 28.19 -10.43
CA THR A 204 8.22 29.47 -11.20
C THR A 204 8.73 30.65 -10.39
N SER A 205 9.21 30.43 -9.16
CA SER A 205 9.72 31.51 -8.32
C SER A 205 11.04 32.08 -8.87
N PRO A 206 11.43 33.30 -8.49
CA PRO A 206 12.72 33.89 -8.84
C PRO A 206 13.93 33.10 -8.34
N LEU A 207 13.71 32.12 -7.46
CA LEU A 207 14.72 31.27 -6.86
C LEU A 207 14.86 29.90 -7.55
N ALA A 208 14.15 29.69 -8.67
CA ALA A 208 14.23 28.44 -9.43
C ALA A 208 15.67 28.16 -9.89
N GLY A 209 16.10 26.90 -9.77
CA GLY A 209 17.45 26.45 -10.13
C GLY A 209 18.49 26.58 -9.01
N GLN A 210 18.11 27.04 -7.82
CA GLN A 210 19.06 27.16 -6.71
C GLN A 210 19.24 25.88 -5.92
N SER A 211 18.20 25.07 -5.78
CA SER A 211 18.20 23.85 -4.95
C SER A 211 18.22 22.56 -5.78
N GLY A 212 17.87 22.62 -7.05
CA GLY A 212 17.80 21.45 -7.93
C GLY A 212 18.31 21.72 -9.34
N LYS A 213 18.56 20.63 -10.08
CA LYS A 213 19.04 20.67 -11.47
C LYS A 213 17.90 20.59 -12.49
N PHE A 214 16.79 19.96 -12.11
CA PHE A 214 15.67 19.67 -13.00
C PHE A 214 14.52 20.62 -12.70
N VAL A 215 14.44 21.71 -13.43
CA VAL A 215 13.49 22.82 -13.18
C VAL A 215 12.48 23.01 -14.31
N THR A 216 12.54 22.21 -15.38
CA THR A 216 11.69 22.40 -16.55
C THR A 216 10.49 21.45 -16.55
N SER A 217 9.39 21.88 -17.17
CA SER A 217 8.18 21.03 -17.31
C SER A 217 8.46 19.74 -18.07
N ARG A 218 9.38 19.75 -19.02
CA ARG A 218 9.79 18.55 -19.75
C ARG A 218 10.40 17.52 -18.82
N HIS A 219 11.36 17.90 -17.96
CA HIS A 219 11.98 16.99 -17.01
C HIS A 219 10.94 16.43 -16.02
N LEU A 220 10.08 17.30 -15.50
CA LEU A 220 9.02 16.92 -14.58
C LEU A 220 8.07 15.91 -15.22
N ARG A 221 7.62 16.18 -16.45
CA ARG A 221 6.73 15.31 -17.23
C ARG A 221 7.35 13.92 -17.45
N GLU A 222 8.57 13.88 -18.00
CA GLU A 222 9.26 12.62 -18.29
C GLU A 222 9.41 11.76 -17.02
N ARG A 223 9.76 12.38 -15.88
CA ARG A 223 9.92 11.67 -14.61
C ARG A 223 8.59 11.16 -14.05
N LEU A 224 7.53 11.96 -14.07
CA LEU A 224 6.21 11.58 -13.60
C LEU A 224 5.61 10.43 -14.43
N TYR A 225 5.70 10.52 -15.76
CA TYR A 225 5.22 9.44 -16.64
C TYR A 225 6.05 8.16 -16.51
N LYS A 226 7.36 8.25 -16.29
CA LYS A 226 8.21 7.08 -15.98
C LYS A 226 7.78 6.42 -14.66
N GLU A 227 7.39 7.20 -13.66
CA GLU A 227 6.85 6.67 -12.41
C GLU A 227 5.51 5.98 -12.62
N ALA A 228 4.59 6.60 -13.36
CA ALA A 228 3.29 6.01 -13.67
C ALA A 228 3.38 4.67 -14.43
N GLN A 229 4.40 4.49 -15.25
CA GLN A 229 4.67 3.21 -15.92
C GLN A 229 5.14 2.12 -14.95
N ARG A 230 5.80 2.49 -13.85
CA ARG A 230 6.35 1.58 -12.85
C ARG A 230 5.38 1.31 -11.69
N ASN A 231 4.51 2.27 -11.42
CA ASN A 231 3.59 2.23 -10.28
C ASN A 231 2.14 2.32 -10.75
N ILE A 232 1.47 1.19 -10.81
CA ILE A 232 0.09 1.08 -11.29
C ILE A 232 -0.94 1.83 -10.42
N ALA A 233 -0.59 2.12 -9.17
CA ALA A 233 -1.44 2.90 -8.28
C ALA A 233 -1.33 4.41 -8.52
N LEU A 234 -0.45 4.82 -9.45
CA LEU A 234 -0.21 6.20 -9.83
C LEU A 234 -0.75 6.46 -11.24
N ARG A 235 -1.48 7.54 -11.41
CA ARG A 235 -1.92 8.03 -12.71
C ARG A 235 -1.48 9.48 -12.88
N VAL A 236 -0.98 9.82 -14.05
CA VAL A 236 -0.54 11.18 -14.40
C VAL A 236 -1.36 11.67 -15.57
N GLN A 237 -1.83 12.92 -15.49
CA GLN A 237 -2.54 13.59 -16.56
C GLN A 237 -1.94 14.97 -16.81
N ASP A 238 -1.80 15.33 -18.06
CA ASP A 238 -1.47 16.71 -18.45
C ASP A 238 -2.67 17.61 -18.10
N THR A 239 -2.40 18.84 -17.70
CA THR A 239 -3.43 19.87 -17.46
C THR A 239 -3.48 20.84 -18.63
N ASP A 240 -4.43 21.77 -18.62
CA ASP A 240 -4.50 22.86 -19.61
C ASP A 240 -3.28 23.79 -19.52
N ASP A 241 -2.60 23.79 -18.37
CA ASP A 241 -1.36 24.52 -18.15
C ASP A 241 -0.16 23.59 -18.41
N THR A 242 0.71 23.98 -19.34
CA THR A 242 1.90 23.22 -19.74
C THR A 242 2.96 23.08 -18.63
N GLU A 243 2.83 23.82 -17.54
CA GLU A 243 3.75 23.86 -16.40
C GLU A 243 3.28 23.02 -15.23
N SER A 244 2.13 22.37 -15.35
CA SER A 244 1.54 21.57 -14.28
C SER A 244 1.00 20.23 -14.75
N PHE A 245 0.98 19.25 -13.82
CA PHE A 245 0.52 17.88 -14.04
C PHE A 245 -0.36 17.44 -12.88
N ASP A 246 -1.51 16.88 -13.17
CA ASP A 246 -2.34 16.27 -12.14
C ASP A 246 -1.89 14.83 -11.91
N VAL A 247 -1.48 14.55 -10.69
CA VAL A 247 -0.97 13.24 -10.25
C VAL A 247 -1.96 12.64 -9.27
N TYR A 248 -2.47 11.48 -9.63
CA TYR A 248 -3.50 10.75 -8.89
C TYR A 248 -2.86 9.57 -8.15
N GLY A 249 -3.27 9.36 -6.90
CA GLY A 249 -2.78 8.25 -6.07
C GLY A 249 -3.83 7.78 -5.09
N ARG A 250 -3.56 6.64 -4.43
CA ARG A 250 -4.48 6.05 -3.45
C ARG A 250 -4.44 6.73 -2.08
N GLY A 251 -3.42 7.56 -1.82
CA GLY A 251 -3.28 8.23 -0.54
C GLY A 251 -2.20 9.30 -0.55
N GLU A 252 -2.28 10.21 0.42
CA GLU A 252 -1.34 11.33 0.55
C GLU A 252 0.11 10.89 0.76
N LEU A 253 0.32 9.78 1.50
CA LEU A 253 1.66 9.28 1.79
C LEU A 253 2.41 8.86 0.52
N MET A 254 1.74 8.18 -0.41
CA MET A 254 2.34 7.75 -1.67
C MET A 254 2.80 8.96 -2.50
N LEU A 255 1.97 9.99 -2.60
CA LEU A 255 2.28 11.21 -3.35
C LEU A 255 3.39 12.03 -2.66
N SER A 256 3.41 12.04 -1.32
CA SER A 256 4.47 12.69 -0.54
C SER A 256 5.82 11.97 -0.71
N ILE A 257 5.83 10.64 -0.72
CA ILE A 257 7.04 9.85 -0.98
C ILE A 257 7.55 10.11 -2.39
N LEU A 258 6.67 10.16 -3.39
CA LEU A 258 7.06 10.50 -4.76
C LEU A 258 7.71 11.88 -4.83
N ALA A 259 7.09 12.90 -4.25
CA ALA A 259 7.62 14.25 -4.22
C ALA A 259 8.99 14.32 -3.53
N GLU A 260 9.15 13.65 -2.38
CA GLU A 260 10.41 13.60 -1.65
C GLU A 260 11.50 12.84 -2.42
N THR A 261 11.15 11.74 -3.09
CA THR A 261 12.08 11.00 -3.95
C THR A 261 12.57 11.89 -5.10
N MET A 262 11.67 12.58 -5.76
CA MET A 262 12.01 13.51 -6.85
C MET A 262 12.89 14.67 -6.34
N ARG A 263 12.57 15.22 -5.16
CA ARG A 263 13.43 16.25 -4.54
C ARG A 263 14.86 15.74 -4.32
N ARG A 264 15.03 14.52 -3.81
CA ARG A 264 16.35 13.89 -3.62
C ARG A 264 17.08 13.61 -4.94
N GLU A 265 16.35 13.33 -6.00
CA GLU A 265 16.90 13.19 -7.36
C GLU A 265 17.35 14.52 -7.97
N GLY A 266 17.02 15.66 -7.33
CA GLY A 266 17.41 17.01 -7.75
C GLY A 266 16.36 17.73 -8.60
N TYR A 267 15.09 17.34 -8.49
CA TYR A 267 13.97 18.09 -9.06
C TYR A 267 13.55 19.21 -8.12
N GLU A 268 13.35 20.39 -8.64
CA GLU A 268 12.62 21.46 -7.98
C GLU A 268 11.18 21.44 -8.48
N LEU A 269 10.24 21.33 -7.55
CA LEU A 269 8.83 21.27 -7.88
C LEU A 269 7.99 21.97 -6.78
N ALA A 270 6.84 22.46 -7.17
CA ALA A 270 5.82 22.93 -6.25
C ALA A 270 4.65 21.94 -6.24
N LEU A 271 3.99 21.83 -5.10
CA LEU A 271 2.82 20.97 -4.93
C LEU A 271 1.58 21.78 -4.65
N GLY A 272 0.52 21.50 -5.37
CA GLY A 272 -0.82 22.01 -5.06
C GLY A 272 -1.38 21.31 -3.82
N MET A 273 -2.52 21.81 -3.34
CA MET A 273 -3.22 21.15 -2.24
C MET A 273 -3.76 19.79 -2.69
N PRO A 274 -3.67 18.76 -1.82
CA PRO A 274 -4.32 17.49 -2.10
C PRO A 274 -5.85 17.66 -2.16
N GLU A 275 -6.44 17.09 -3.19
CA GLU A 275 -7.88 17.06 -3.40
C GLU A 275 -8.35 15.65 -3.62
N VAL A 276 -9.53 15.30 -3.11
CA VAL A 276 -10.14 14.00 -3.42
C VAL A 276 -10.69 14.01 -4.84
N VAL A 277 -10.57 12.88 -5.50
CA VAL A 277 -11.18 12.65 -6.80
C VAL A 277 -12.68 12.50 -6.58
N THR A 278 -13.49 13.28 -7.28
CA THR A 278 -14.95 13.12 -7.31
C THR A 278 -15.38 12.55 -8.64
N LYS A 279 -16.45 11.78 -8.66
CA LYS A 279 -17.05 11.26 -9.88
C LYS A 279 -18.58 11.38 -9.85
N GLU A 280 -19.16 11.43 -11.02
CA GLU A 280 -20.61 11.41 -11.15
C GLU A 280 -21.09 9.96 -11.24
N ILE A 281 -21.95 9.57 -10.32
CA ILE A 281 -22.56 8.22 -10.26
C ILE A 281 -24.07 8.44 -10.31
N ASP A 282 -24.74 7.87 -11.31
CA ASP A 282 -26.17 8.01 -11.53
C ASP A 282 -26.67 9.48 -11.52
N GLY A 283 -25.85 10.39 -12.07
CA GLY A 283 -26.16 11.84 -12.12
C GLY A 283 -25.92 12.57 -10.79
N VAL A 284 -25.30 11.92 -9.79
CA VAL A 284 -25.00 12.53 -8.50
C VAL A 284 -23.49 12.63 -8.29
N LEU A 285 -23.01 13.85 -8.02
CA LEU A 285 -21.61 14.07 -7.65
C LEU A 285 -21.29 13.26 -6.39
N SER A 286 -20.34 12.36 -6.49
CA SER A 286 -19.97 11.41 -5.41
C SER A 286 -18.50 11.56 -5.05
N GLU A 287 -18.19 11.31 -3.77
CA GLU A 287 -16.84 11.33 -3.20
C GLU A 287 -16.47 9.98 -2.60
N PRO A 288 -15.17 9.63 -2.54
CA PRO A 288 -14.71 8.36 -1.97
C PRO A 288 -14.91 8.33 -0.46
N LEU A 289 -15.28 7.16 0.03
CA LEU A 289 -15.54 6.86 1.42
C LEU A 289 -14.52 5.85 1.95
N GLU A 290 -14.11 5.98 3.20
CA GLU A 290 -13.21 5.05 3.86
C GLU A 290 -13.83 4.48 5.14
N ASN A 291 -13.63 3.19 5.36
CA ASN A 291 -13.79 2.55 6.65
C ASN A 291 -12.53 2.79 7.47
N VAL A 292 -12.70 3.42 8.60
CA VAL A 292 -11.62 3.81 9.52
C VAL A 292 -11.74 3.00 10.79
N VAL A 293 -10.72 2.24 11.11
CA VAL A 293 -10.60 1.48 12.36
C VAL A 293 -9.54 2.14 13.23
N VAL A 294 -9.95 2.53 14.43
CA VAL A 294 -9.11 3.25 15.38
C VAL A 294 -9.03 2.48 16.69
N ASP A 295 -7.84 2.16 17.14
CA ASP A 295 -7.57 1.54 18.45
C ASP A 295 -6.84 2.54 19.34
N VAL A 296 -7.48 2.98 20.42
CA VAL A 296 -6.93 4.00 21.32
C VAL A 296 -7.07 3.61 22.80
N GLN A 297 -6.31 4.27 23.65
CA GLN A 297 -6.57 4.21 25.10
C GLN A 297 -7.87 4.93 25.43
N ASP A 298 -8.58 4.46 26.46
CA ASP A 298 -9.92 4.95 26.82
C ASP A 298 -9.94 6.47 27.05
N GLU A 299 -8.85 7.06 27.56
CA GLU A 299 -8.70 8.50 27.78
C GLU A 299 -8.80 9.33 26.49
N HIS A 300 -8.48 8.74 25.33
CA HIS A 300 -8.47 9.44 24.03
C HIS A 300 -9.76 9.24 23.23
N VAL A 301 -10.68 8.36 23.66
CA VAL A 301 -11.92 8.04 22.93
C VAL A 301 -12.73 9.30 22.62
N GLY A 302 -12.93 10.17 23.62
CA GLY A 302 -13.71 11.40 23.45
C GLY A 302 -13.10 12.37 22.42
N THR A 303 -11.79 12.60 22.52
CA THR A 303 -11.07 13.52 21.62
C THR A 303 -11.10 13.02 20.17
N VAL A 304 -10.82 11.74 19.95
CA VAL A 304 -10.81 11.15 18.62
C VAL A 304 -12.22 11.12 18.01
N THR A 305 -13.23 10.75 18.81
CA THR A 305 -14.63 10.75 18.37
C THR A 305 -15.07 12.14 17.94
N GLN A 306 -14.79 13.17 18.73
CA GLN A 306 -15.11 14.55 18.39
C GLN A 306 -14.42 15.01 17.12
N SER A 307 -13.13 14.71 16.96
CA SER A 307 -12.37 15.07 15.77
C SER A 307 -12.90 14.40 14.50
N ILE A 308 -13.26 13.12 14.55
CA ILE A 308 -13.77 12.40 13.38
C ILE A 308 -15.22 12.80 13.06
N MET A 309 -16.11 12.81 14.06
CA MET A 309 -17.54 13.05 13.83
C MET A 309 -17.86 14.54 13.67
N GLY A 310 -17.19 15.42 14.41
CA GLY A 310 -17.43 16.85 14.37
C GLY A 310 -16.84 17.49 13.12
N ASP A 311 -15.53 17.47 12.99
CA ASP A 311 -14.81 18.25 12.00
C ASP A 311 -14.72 17.57 10.62
N ARG A 312 -14.77 16.20 10.60
CA ARG A 312 -14.44 15.38 9.42
C ARG A 312 -15.63 14.62 8.84
N ARG A 313 -16.84 14.87 9.35
CA ARG A 313 -18.11 14.26 8.90
C ARG A 313 -18.10 12.72 8.95
N GLY A 314 -17.32 12.15 9.85
CA GLY A 314 -17.32 10.71 10.09
C GLY A 314 -18.59 10.27 10.79
N ARG A 315 -18.99 9.04 10.52
CA ARG A 315 -20.11 8.35 11.19
C ARG A 315 -19.57 7.13 11.90
N MET A 316 -19.79 7.03 13.21
CA MET A 316 -19.40 5.85 13.98
C MET A 316 -20.33 4.69 13.64
N SER A 317 -19.76 3.55 13.27
CA SER A 317 -20.47 2.30 13.01
C SER A 317 -20.40 1.32 14.18
N LYS A 318 -19.27 1.30 14.89
CA LYS A 318 -19.09 0.37 16.02
C LYS A 318 -18.12 0.92 17.05
N LEU A 319 -18.37 0.52 18.32
CA LEU A 319 -17.46 0.76 19.44
C LEU A 319 -17.37 -0.52 20.26
N SER A 320 -16.16 -0.99 20.52
CA SER A 320 -15.91 -2.23 21.26
C SER A 320 -14.66 -2.11 22.15
N ALA A 321 -14.69 -2.73 23.32
CA ALA A 321 -13.52 -2.82 24.18
C ALA A 321 -12.53 -3.86 23.60
N LEU A 322 -11.23 -3.53 23.59
CA LEU A 322 -10.13 -4.39 23.17
C LEU A 322 -9.33 -4.98 24.33
N GLY A 323 -9.95 -5.06 25.52
CA GLY A 323 -9.30 -5.43 26.76
C GLY A 323 -9.17 -4.24 27.73
N PRO A 324 -8.46 -4.38 28.84
CA PRO A 324 -8.38 -3.34 29.85
C PRO A 324 -7.74 -2.06 29.34
N GLY A 325 -8.46 -0.94 29.40
CA GLY A 325 -7.95 0.39 29.10
C GLY A 325 -7.80 0.72 27.60
N ARG A 326 -8.32 -0.12 26.67
CA ARG A 326 -8.28 0.15 25.24
C ARG A 326 -9.62 -0.07 24.56
N THR A 327 -9.94 0.82 23.66
CA THR A 327 -11.19 0.82 22.89
C THR A 327 -10.90 0.85 21.40
N ARG A 328 -11.62 0.00 20.66
CA ARG A 328 -11.70 0.03 19.19
C ARG A 328 -12.95 0.78 18.77
N MET A 329 -12.77 1.69 17.83
CA MET A 329 -13.84 2.45 17.18
C MET A 329 -13.77 2.23 15.68
N GLU A 330 -14.92 2.03 15.07
CA GLU A 330 -15.05 1.91 13.62
C GLU A 330 -15.90 3.06 13.11
N PHE A 331 -15.41 3.72 12.07
CA PHE A 331 -16.08 4.86 11.45
C PHE A 331 -16.14 4.68 9.94
N THR A 332 -17.12 5.35 9.34
CA THR A 332 -17.15 5.62 7.91
C THR A 332 -16.92 7.11 7.70
N VAL A 333 -15.89 7.48 6.93
CA VAL A 333 -15.42 8.87 6.80
C VAL A 333 -15.17 9.19 5.34
N PRO A 334 -15.64 10.33 4.80
CA PRO A 334 -15.22 10.79 3.48
C PRO A 334 -13.69 10.95 3.41
N SER A 335 -13.05 10.42 2.35
CA SER A 335 -11.57 10.41 2.24
C SER A 335 -10.94 11.79 2.42
N ARG A 336 -11.62 12.87 1.98
CA ARG A 336 -11.14 14.25 2.19
C ARG A 336 -11.08 14.66 3.67
N GLY A 337 -11.87 14.04 4.53
CA GLY A 337 -11.82 14.25 5.98
C GLY A 337 -10.58 13.66 6.62
N LEU A 338 -9.92 12.71 5.97
CA LEU A 338 -8.73 12.05 6.46
C LEU A 338 -7.42 12.72 6.02
N ILE A 339 -7.49 13.66 5.07
CA ILE A 339 -6.32 14.44 4.64
C ILE A 339 -5.75 15.20 5.85
N GLY A 340 -4.48 14.94 6.19
CA GLY A 340 -3.78 15.51 7.34
C GLY A 340 -4.23 14.99 8.71
N PHE A 341 -5.22 14.10 8.78
CA PHE A 341 -5.74 13.57 10.05
C PHE A 341 -4.72 12.71 10.80
N ARG A 342 -3.90 11.95 10.09
CA ARG A 342 -2.94 11.02 10.71
C ARG A 342 -1.99 11.74 11.68
N SER A 343 -1.47 12.89 11.30
CA SER A 343 -0.57 13.68 12.16
C SER A 343 -1.29 14.21 13.40
N GLN A 344 -2.49 14.75 13.23
CA GLN A 344 -3.32 15.19 14.36
C GLN A 344 -3.66 14.04 15.29
N PHE A 345 -4.10 12.90 14.74
CA PHE A 345 -4.42 11.69 15.50
C PHE A 345 -3.26 11.18 16.35
N LEU A 346 -2.04 11.15 15.79
CA LEU A 346 -0.85 10.76 16.55
C LEU A 346 -0.53 11.75 17.67
N THR A 347 -0.73 13.03 17.46
CA THR A 347 -0.59 14.06 18.49
C THR A 347 -1.63 13.89 19.58
N ASP A 348 -2.90 13.77 19.22
CA ASP A 348 -4.02 13.63 20.14
C ASP A 348 -3.93 12.36 21.00
N THR A 349 -3.36 11.28 20.45
CA THR A 349 -3.17 9.99 21.12
C THR A 349 -1.76 9.79 21.69
N ARG A 350 -0.93 10.84 21.70
CA ARG A 350 0.48 10.79 22.15
C ARG A 350 1.28 9.65 21.49
N GLY A 351 0.96 9.34 20.24
CA GLY A 351 1.60 8.27 19.46
C GLY A 351 1.18 6.85 19.82
N THR A 352 0.25 6.65 20.76
CA THR A 352 -0.19 5.30 21.19
C THR A 352 -1.36 4.74 20.40
N GLY A 353 -2.05 5.56 19.61
CA GLY A 353 -3.19 5.17 18.80
C GLY A 353 -2.79 4.44 17.53
N LEU A 354 -3.60 3.50 17.12
CA LEU A 354 -3.49 2.81 15.82
C LEU A 354 -4.63 3.29 14.92
N LEU A 355 -4.30 3.64 13.68
CA LEU A 355 -5.24 4.11 12.66
C LEU A 355 -5.07 3.29 11.39
N ASN A 356 -6.11 2.60 11.00
CA ASN A 356 -6.19 1.85 9.74
C ASN A 356 -7.36 2.38 8.91
N THR A 357 -7.14 2.54 7.62
CA THR A 357 -8.16 2.99 6.66
C THR A 357 -8.24 2.03 5.49
N LEU A 358 -9.45 1.82 4.99
CA LEU A 358 -9.72 0.98 3.83
C LEU A 358 -10.83 1.63 3.00
N HIS A 359 -10.61 1.71 1.69
CA HIS A 359 -11.63 2.24 0.79
C HIS A 359 -12.94 1.45 0.91
N ALA A 360 -14.06 2.16 1.11
CA ALA A 360 -15.38 1.59 1.36
C ALA A 360 -16.39 1.87 0.23
N GLY A 361 -15.93 2.46 -0.87
CA GLY A 361 -16.79 2.82 -1.98
C GLY A 361 -16.99 4.32 -2.15
N TRP A 362 -18.14 4.70 -2.66
CA TRP A 362 -18.48 6.07 -3.02
C TRP A 362 -19.83 6.46 -2.44
N GLU A 363 -19.95 7.71 -2.00
CA GLU A 363 -21.22 8.25 -1.53
C GLU A 363 -21.45 9.67 -2.10
N PRO A 364 -22.70 10.16 -2.11
CA PRO A 364 -22.98 11.52 -2.53
C PRO A 364 -22.13 12.55 -1.78
N TYR A 365 -21.61 13.54 -2.51
CA TYR A 365 -20.78 14.59 -1.95
C TYR A 365 -21.47 15.32 -0.79
N ALA A 366 -20.93 15.21 0.41
CA ALA A 366 -21.57 15.71 1.64
C ALA A 366 -21.50 17.24 1.85
N GLY A 367 -21.11 18.00 0.82
CA GLY A 367 -20.94 19.46 0.89
C GLY A 367 -19.59 19.89 1.47
N PRO A 368 -19.31 21.19 1.57
CA PRO A 368 -18.00 21.70 1.98
C PRO A 368 -17.67 21.32 3.42
N MET A 369 -16.40 20.99 3.66
CA MET A 369 -15.82 20.85 5.01
C MET A 369 -15.10 22.13 5.39
N MET A 370 -15.07 22.44 6.68
CA MET A 370 -14.27 23.55 7.18
C MET A 370 -12.79 23.26 6.94
N ARG A 371 -12.13 24.09 6.14
CA ARG A 371 -10.69 24.11 5.93
C ARG A 371 -10.11 25.31 6.67
N ARG A 372 -8.86 25.21 7.10
CA ARG A 372 -8.10 26.38 7.56
C ARG A 372 -8.10 27.42 6.46
N LYS A 373 -8.69 28.58 6.71
CA LYS A 373 -8.75 29.68 5.74
C LYS A 373 -7.44 30.46 5.64
N ASN A 374 -6.70 30.51 6.74
CA ASN A 374 -5.44 31.25 6.89
C ASN A 374 -4.45 30.37 7.63
N GLY A 375 -3.15 30.63 7.51
CA GLY A 375 -2.17 29.94 8.35
C GLY A 375 -0.91 29.48 7.64
N ALA A 376 -0.49 30.19 6.60
CA ALA A 376 0.89 30.12 6.12
C ALA A 376 1.70 31.22 6.79
N ILE A 377 2.83 30.86 7.39
CA ILE A 377 3.88 31.78 7.79
C ILE A 377 4.88 31.81 6.62
N VAL A 378 5.05 32.97 6.01
CA VAL A 378 5.91 33.15 4.83
C VAL A 378 7.18 33.87 5.25
N SER A 379 8.33 33.44 4.77
CA SER A 379 9.58 34.17 4.96
C SER A 379 9.56 35.45 4.11
N ASP A 380 10.01 36.57 4.66
CA ASP A 380 10.12 37.85 3.99
C ASP A 380 11.43 38.04 3.22
N ARG A 381 12.35 37.09 3.37
CA ARG A 381 13.67 37.09 2.72
C ARG A 381 14.33 35.73 2.82
N ARG A 382 15.34 35.52 1.97
CA ARG A 382 16.23 34.37 2.10
C ARG A 382 17.04 34.48 3.39
N GLY A 383 17.15 33.37 4.12
CA GLY A 383 17.95 33.32 5.34
C GLY A 383 17.97 31.92 5.96
N VAL A 384 18.53 31.85 7.16
CA VAL A 384 18.60 30.61 7.93
C VAL A 384 17.80 30.80 9.22
N THR A 385 16.92 29.85 9.51
CA THR A 385 16.07 29.88 10.71
C THR A 385 16.93 29.83 11.98
N THR A 386 16.58 30.67 12.96
CA THR A 386 17.24 30.69 14.27
C THR A 386 16.32 30.16 15.37
N PRO A 387 16.85 29.49 16.41
CA PRO A 387 16.02 28.98 17.51
C PRO A 387 15.17 30.07 18.16
N TYR A 388 15.72 31.27 18.29
CA TYR A 388 15.02 32.41 18.88
C TYR A 388 13.81 32.85 18.07
N ALA A 389 13.95 32.97 16.74
CA ALA A 389 12.84 33.33 15.86
C ALA A 389 11.75 32.25 15.86
N LEU A 390 12.15 30.99 15.77
CA LEU A 390 11.20 29.88 15.80
C LEU A 390 10.42 29.82 17.12
N PHE A 391 11.09 30.06 18.26
CA PHE A 391 10.41 30.11 19.56
C PHE A 391 9.34 31.19 19.61
N GLY A 392 9.63 32.39 19.11
CA GLY A 392 8.65 33.48 19.03
C GLY A 392 7.46 33.15 18.11
N LEU A 393 7.68 32.39 17.03
CA LEU A 393 6.65 32.03 16.07
C LEU A 393 5.74 30.87 16.54
N GLN A 394 6.16 30.07 17.52
CA GLN A 394 5.34 28.98 18.09
C GLN A 394 4.02 29.47 18.70
N THR A 395 3.94 30.74 19.10
CA THR A 395 2.68 31.33 19.60
C THR A 395 1.58 31.43 18.52
N HIS A 396 1.97 31.36 17.25
CA HIS A 396 1.03 31.45 16.11
C HIS A 396 0.59 30.09 15.58
N GLY A 397 1.21 28.99 15.99
CA GLY A 397 0.86 27.63 15.57
C GLY A 397 2.03 26.65 15.65
N GLU A 398 1.76 25.41 15.28
CA GLU A 398 2.80 24.38 15.21
C GLU A 398 3.74 24.64 14.03
N LEU A 399 5.04 24.52 14.28
CA LEU A 399 6.08 24.68 13.28
C LEU A 399 6.71 23.32 12.96
N PHE A 400 6.74 22.96 11.68
CA PHE A 400 7.38 21.73 11.18
C PHE A 400 8.76 22.00 10.58
N ILE A 401 9.41 23.07 10.99
CA ILE A 401 10.73 23.50 10.55
C ILE A 401 11.70 23.54 11.73
N GLY A 402 12.89 22.97 11.54
CA GLY A 402 13.95 23.02 12.54
C GLY A 402 14.80 24.29 12.49
N SER A 403 15.65 24.49 13.50
CA SER A 403 16.68 25.52 13.46
C SER A 403 17.75 25.19 12.41
N ALA A 404 18.43 26.21 11.92
CA ALA A 404 19.47 26.12 10.88
C ALA A 404 18.94 25.59 9.52
N THR A 405 17.64 25.70 9.25
CA THR A 405 17.05 25.39 7.96
C THR A 405 17.09 26.63 7.07
N GLU A 406 17.56 26.49 5.84
CA GLU A 406 17.52 27.56 4.84
C GLU A 406 16.07 27.79 4.39
N VAL A 407 15.64 29.04 4.39
CA VAL A 407 14.30 29.46 3.95
C VAL A 407 14.43 30.53 2.89
N TYR A 408 13.44 30.60 2.03
CA TYR A 408 13.36 31.51 0.88
C TYR A 408 12.10 32.37 1.00
N GLU A 409 12.10 33.50 0.29
CA GLU A 409 10.93 34.39 0.17
C GLU A 409 9.77 33.71 -0.53
#